data_2a6df96f038690e623648ffb56e42331
#
_entry.id   2a6df96f038690e623648ffb56e42331
#
_cell.length_a   1.000
_cell.length_b   1.000
_cell.length_c   1.000
_cell.angle_alpha   90.00
_cell.angle_beta   90.00
_cell.angle_gamma   90.00
#
_symmetry.space_group_name_H-M   'P 1'
#
loop_
_entity.id
_entity.type
_entity.pdbx_description
1 polymer ?
#
loop_
_entity_poly.entity_id
_entity_poly.type
_entity_poly.pdbx_seq_one_letter_code
_entity_poly.pdbx_strand_id
1 'polypeptide(L)'
;MFAVLTRARKSIALLVPILAVAWVAACQPVAPGIGVGPGIGAGPSIDADAPVQVALLVPSGSGKSGDAVLAQSLENAARMAIDDLRGVTIDLRVYDTAAAPQQARAAAARAVDEGAKIILGPVYAETTNAAAVAVAPRGINVLSFSNNTTIAGGNLFVLGQTYRNTANRLVSFAAAQGRRSIVVVHSNEASGRLGLQAISDAAARSALPLSGAVSYPLSQDGVIDAVDRIVERVKESNADTIFLTSNSAGALPLLTQMLPEAGLKPGPELQYVGLTRWDIPAQTLDLPGVQGGWFALPDPQRTARYRSRYQEAHSGDPHPISGLAYDGIAAIGALVESGRRDALTIGALTQAAGFQGVNGVFRLRRDGTNERGLAVAQINDARVDVIAPAPRSFGRAGF
;
A
#
# COMPACT_ATOMS: atom_id res chain seq x y z
N MET A 1 -77.78 32.35 -21.22
CA MET A 1 -78.69 33.25 -20.50
C MET A 1 -77.81 34.14 -19.64
N PHE A 2 -77.72 35.37 -20.04
CA PHE A 2 -77.59 36.64 -19.32
C PHE A 2 -76.45 36.70 -18.27
N ALA A 3 -75.50 37.47 -18.41
CA ALA A 3 -75.36 38.93 -18.59
C ALA A 3 -74.66 39.46 -17.32
N VAL A 4 -73.60 40.11 -17.44
CA VAL A 4 -73.26 41.49 -17.79
C VAL A 4 -72.65 42.22 -16.57
N LEU A 5 -71.43 42.70 -16.78
CA LEU A 5 -70.94 44.08 -16.53
C LEU A 5 -71.07 44.60 -15.10
N THR A 6 -70.08 45.27 -14.51
CA THR A 6 -69.42 46.54 -14.86
C THR A 6 -68.33 46.84 -13.82
N ARG A 7 -67.15 47.22 -14.17
CA ARG A 7 -66.53 48.57 -14.28
C ARG A 7 -66.69 49.48 -13.07
N ALA A 8 -65.59 49.83 -12.44
CA ALA A 8 -65.02 51.20 -12.47
C ALA A 8 -64.10 51.39 -11.23
N ARG A 9 -62.84 51.67 -11.39
CA ARG A 9 -62.18 53.00 -11.53
C ARG A 9 -61.90 53.75 -10.22
N LYS A 10 -60.59 54.10 -10.13
CA LYS A 10 -59.96 55.29 -9.53
C LYS A 10 -59.60 55.15 -8.04
N SER A 11 -58.51 55.56 -7.54
CA SER A 11 -57.32 56.37 -7.92
C SER A 11 -56.59 56.68 -6.61
N ILE A 12 -55.26 56.67 -6.64
CA ILE A 12 -54.35 57.62 -5.98
C ILE A 12 -54.43 57.76 -4.44
N ALA A 13 -53.34 57.39 -3.75
CA ALA A 13 -52.53 58.36 -3.02
C ALA A 13 -51.27 57.69 -2.44
N LEU A 14 -50.14 58.22 -2.77
CA LEU A 14 -48.85 58.15 -2.08
C LEU A 14 -49.00 58.32 -0.59
N LEU A 15 -48.16 57.56 0.15
CA LEU A 15 -47.32 58.14 1.21
C LEU A 15 -46.34 57.08 1.74
N VAL A 16 -45.09 57.36 1.63
CA VAL A 16 -43.93 56.74 2.26
C VAL A 16 -43.99 57.03 3.75
N PRO A 17 -43.62 56.11 4.65
CA PRO A 17 -42.42 56.32 5.47
C PRO A 17 -41.50 55.08 5.59
N ILE A 18 -40.33 55.24 5.30
CA ILE A 18 -39.00 55.19 5.92
C ILE A 18 -38.90 54.43 7.25
N LEU A 19 -37.94 53.44 7.25
CA LEU A 19 -37.14 52.88 8.35
C LEU A 19 -37.80 52.12 9.46
N ALA A 20 -37.56 50.83 9.47
CA ALA A 20 -37.02 50.12 10.63
C ALA A 20 -36.26 48.87 10.11
N VAL A 21 -34.97 48.98 9.93
CA VAL A 21 -34.07 47.81 9.81
C VAL A 21 -33.93 47.18 11.16
N ALA A 22 -34.75 46.16 11.44
CA ALA A 22 -34.54 45.29 12.59
C ALA A 22 -33.45 44.28 12.25
N TRP A 23 -32.32 44.41 12.90
CA TRP A 23 -31.29 43.39 12.96
C TRP A 23 -31.84 42.15 13.68
N VAL A 24 -32.25 41.16 12.93
CA VAL A 24 -32.45 39.81 13.45
C VAL A 24 -31.10 39.09 13.29
N ALA A 25 -30.30 39.13 14.34
CA ALA A 25 -29.20 38.22 14.49
C ALA A 25 -29.80 36.81 14.66
N ALA A 26 -29.98 36.10 13.55
CA ALA A 26 -30.33 34.69 13.55
C ALA A 26 -29.10 33.91 14.05
N CYS A 27 -29.15 33.51 15.31
CA CYS A 27 -28.38 32.37 15.79
C CYS A 27 -28.84 31.15 15.00
N GLN A 28 -28.16 30.82 13.93
CA GLN A 28 -28.30 29.50 13.31
C GLN A 28 -27.68 28.49 14.28
N PRO A 29 -28.39 27.43 14.71
CA PRO A 29 -27.76 26.33 15.39
C PRO A 29 -26.78 25.71 14.42
N VAL A 30 -25.50 25.72 14.79
CA VAL A 30 -24.46 24.95 14.11
C VAL A 30 -24.88 23.49 14.21
N ALA A 31 -25.42 22.94 13.15
CA ALA A 31 -25.62 21.50 13.04
C ALA A 31 -24.23 20.83 13.27
N PRO A 32 -24.13 19.77 14.11
CA PRO A 32 -22.88 19.04 14.24
C PRO A 32 -22.53 18.53 12.85
N GLY A 33 -21.49 19.11 12.27
CA GLY A 33 -20.99 18.72 10.97
C GLY A 33 -20.69 17.23 11.00
N ILE A 34 -21.36 16.48 10.15
CA ILE A 34 -20.92 15.15 9.73
C ILE A 34 -19.48 15.37 9.31
N GLY A 35 -18.53 14.73 10.01
CA GLY A 35 -17.10 14.89 9.75
C GLY A 35 -16.80 14.57 8.29
N VAL A 36 -16.66 15.62 7.49
CA VAL A 36 -16.09 15.52 6.16
C VAL A 36 -14.66 15.09 6.42
N GLY A 37 -14.32 13.88 6.01
CA GLY A 37 -12.93 13.40 6.07
C GLY A 37 -12.00 14.44 5.45
N PRO A 38 -10.71 14.44 5.78
CA PRO A 38 -9.77 15.48 5.37
C PRO A 38 -9.85 15.68 3.85
N GLY A 39 -10.22 16.90 3.43
CA GLY A 39 -10.33 17.27 2.01
C GLY A 39 -8.97 17.18 1.31
N ILE A 40 -8.99 17.25 -0.02
CA ILE A 40 -7.79 17.15 -0.89
C ILE A 40 -6.68 18.14 -0.46
N GLY A 41 -7.05 19.26 0.15
CA GLY A 41 -6.13 20.26 0.70
C GLY A 41 -5.70 20.01 2.14
N ALA A 42 -6.10 18.89 2.77
CA ALA A 42 -5.67 18.60 4.14
C ALA A 42 -4.19 18.26 4.18
N GLY A 43 -3.48 18.97 5.01
CA GLY A 43 -2.05 18.84 5.23
C GLY A 43 -1.44 20.14 5.77
N PRO A 44 -0.26 20.09 6.39
CA PRO A 44 0.40 21.26 6.90
C PRO A 44 0.95 22.12 5.77
N SER A 45 0.93 23.43 5.97
CA SER A 45 1.72 24.34 5.13
C SER A 45 3.20 24.19 5.48
N ILE A 46 4.05 24.13 4.48
CA ILE A 46 5.50 24.11 4.62
C ILE A 46 6.12 25.40 4.04
N ASP A 47 7.31 25.71 4.50
CA ASP A 47 8.22 26.64 3.84
C ASP A 47 9.28 25.78 3.13
N ALA A 48 9.31 25.82 1.80
CA ALA A 48 10.22 24.98 1.03
C ALA A 48 11.67 25.48 1.09
N ASP A 49 11.87 26.75 1.45
CA ASP A 49 13.20 27.37 1.61
C ASP A 49 13.80 27.11 3.01
N ALA A 50 13.02 26.55 3.94
CA ALA A 50 13.44 26.16 5.27
C ALA A 50 13.52 24.63 5.42
N PRO A 51 14.34 24.11 6.37
CA PRO A 51 14.36 22.67 6.65
C PRO A 51 12.98 22.13 6.99
N VAL A 52 12.52 21.12 6.23
CA VAL A 52 11.23 20.47 6.48
C VAL A 52 11.40 19.33 7.47
N GLN A 53 10.75 19.44 8.62
CA GLN A 53 10.85 18.40 9.65
C GLN A 53 10.00 17.20 9.29
N VAL A 54 10.65 16.03 9.22
CA VAL A 54 10.08 14.71 9.00
C VAL A 54 10.29 13.86 10.25
N ALA A 55 9.23 13.30 10.80
CA ALA A 55 9.31 12.35 11.90
C ALA A 55 9.41 10.93 11.37
N LEU A 56 10.45 10.19 11.72
CA LEU A 56 10.62 8.78 11.44
C LEU A 56 10.24 7.97 12.69
N LEU A 57 9.16 7.21 12.62
CA LEU A 57 8.69 6.35 13.71
C LEU A 57 9.15 4.91 13.48
N VAL A 58 9.96 4.39 14.40
CA VAL A 58 10.60 3.06 14.30
C VAL A 58 10.29 2.19 15.53
N PRO A 59 10.39 0.83 15.41
CA PRO A 59 10.00 -0.08 16.48
C PRO A 59 11.08 -0.28 17.57
N SER A 60 12.08 0.61 17.68
CA SER A 60 13.10 0.53 18.72
C SER A 60 12.46 0.44 20.11
N GLY A 61 13.12 -0.29 21.01
CA GLY A 61 12.66 -0.47 22.39
C GLY A 61 11.56 -1.51 22.58
N SER A 62 11.19 -2.26 21.55
CA SER A 62 10.12 -3.27 21.63
C SER A 62 10.49 -4.52 22.43
N GLY A 63 11.77 -4.81 22.59
CA GLY A 63 12.26 -6.08 23.14
C GLY A 63 12.08 -7.30 22.24
N LYS A 64 11.46 -7.13 21.04
CA LYS A 64 11.30 -8.21 20.07
C LYS A 64 12.59 -8.40 19.27
N SER A 65 12.95 -9.66 19.03
CA SER A 65 14.11 -9.99 18.20
C SER A 65 13.94 -9.41 16.79
N GLY A 66 14.96 -8.72 16.30
CA GLY A 66 15.00 -8.13 14.97
C GLY A 66 14.46 -6.69 14.87
N ASP A 67 13.63 -6.20 15.80
CA ASP A 67 13.07 -4.85 15.72
C ASP A 67 14.15 -3.76 15.83
N ALA A 68 15.19 -3.96 16.60
CA ALA A 68 16.32 -3.02 16.69
C ALA A 68 17.08 -2.93 15.35
N VAL A 69 17.34 -4.09 14.73
CA VAL A 69 17.99 -4.14 13.40
C VAL A 69 17.12 -3.51 12.33
N LEU A 70 15.82 -3.77 12.37
CA LEU A 70 14.85 -3.15 11.47
C LEU A 70 14.84 -1.63 11.64
N ALA A 71 14.76 -1.13 12.87
CA ALA A 71 14.72 0.29 13.17
C ALA A 71 15.99 1.01 12.66
N GLN A 72 17.15 0.46 12.96
CA GLN A 72 18.42 0.99 12.47
C GLN A 72 18.50 0.99 10.94
N SER A 73 18.02 -0.08 10.32
CA SER A 73 18.03 -0.20 8.86
C SER A 73 17.08 0.80 8.18
N LEU A 74 15.93 1.10 8.78
CA LEU A 74 15.00 2.13 8.30
C LEU A 74 15.61 3.53 8.43
N GLU A 75 16.26 3.84 9.57
CA GLU A 75 16.94 5.11 9.78
C GLU A 75 18.08 5.31 8.79
N ASN A 76 18.95 4.33 8.65
CA ASN A 76 20.07 4.37 7.70
C ASN A 76 19.56 4.63 6.26
N ALA A 77 18.52 3.93 5.84
CA ALA A 77 17.92 4.11 4.52
C ALA A 77 17.30 5.51 4.32
N ALA A 78 16.65 6.05 5.36
CA ALA A 78 16.10 7.41 5.31
C ALA A 78 17.22 8.45 5.18
N ARG A 79 18.30 8.32 5.95
CA ARG A 79 19.47 9.22 5.88
C ARG A 79 20.16 9.14 4.52
N MET A 80 20.37 7.94 3.97
CA MET A 80 20.91 7.77 2.61
C MET A 80 20.06 8.49 1.55
N ALA A 81 18.72 8.44 1.69
CA ALA A 81 17.85 9.16 0.78
C ALA A 81 17.97 10.66 0.92
N ILE A 82 18.13 11.18 2.14
CA ILE A 82 18.37 12.62 2.40
C ILE A 82 19.66 13.08 1.74
N ASP A 83 20.73 12.30 1.84
CA ASP A 83 22.03 12.62 1.23
C ASP A 83 21.94 12.69 -0.32
N ASP A 84 20.98 12.00 -0.92
CA ASP A 84 20.74 12.03 -2.35
C ASP A 84 19.90 13.23 -2.81
N LEU A 85 19.19 13.91 -1.90
CA LEU A 85 18.35 15.07 -2.26
C LEU A 85 19.19 16.25 -2.73
N ARG A 86 18.63 17.03 -3.65
CA ARG A 86 19.23 18.26 -4.16
C ARG A 86 18.25 19.42 -3.96
N GLY A 87 18.76 20.55 -3.50
CA GLY A 87 17.95 21.76 -3.34
C GLY A 87 16.87 21.69 -2.26
N VAL A 88 16.86 20.64 -1.44
CA VAL A 88 15.88 20.43 -0.36
C VAL A 88 16.61 20.03 0.92
N THR A 89 16.22 20.62 2.04
CA THR A 89 16.73 20.25 3.36
C THR A 89 15.66 19.56 4.19
N ILE A 90 15.92 18.33 4.61
CA ILE A 90 15.05 17.55 5.51
C ILE A 90 15.68 17.49 6.90
N ASP A 91 14.94 17.93 7.92
CA ASP A 91 15.27 17.71 9.34
C ASP A 91 14.61 16.41 9.79
N LEU A 92 15.35 15.29 9.71
CA LEU A 92 14.86 13.97 10.11
C LEU A 92 15.02 13.76 11.61
N ARG A 93 13.91 13.57 12.31
CA ARG A 93 13.89 13.21 13.72
C ARG A 93 13.32 11.82 13.93
N VAL A 94 14.03 11.01 14.70
CA VAL A 94 13.67 9.60 14.95
C VAL A 94 12.95 9.47 16.28
N TYR A 95 11.86 8.70 16.30
CA TYR A 95 11.02 8.47 17.47
C TYR A 95 10.75 6.98 17.65
N ASP A 96 11.04 6.49 18.86
CA ASP A 96 10.82 5.09 19.20
C ASP A 96 9.36 4.83 19.56
N THR A 97 8.82 3.75 19.01
CA THR A 97 7.44 3.33 19.25
C THR A 97 7.34 2.09 20.14
N ALA A 98 8.47 1.44 20.43
CA ALA A 98 8.55 0.15 21.13
C ALA A 98 7.58 -0.90 20.56
N ALA A 99 7.18 -0.78 19.30
CA ALA A 99 6.14 -1.58 18.66
C ALA A 99 4.81 -1.63 19.47
N ALA A 100 4.55 -0.61 20.30
CA ALA A 100 3.39 -0.48 21.16
C ALA A 100 2.46 0.65 20.70
N PRO A 101 1.14 0.41 20.53
CA PRO A 101 0.21 1.41 20.03
C PRO A 101 0.17 2.71 20.85
N GLN A 102 0.21 2.61 22.18
CA GLN A 102 0.20 3.78 23.06
C GLN A 102 1.47 4.63 22.91
N GLN A 103 2.63 3.98 22.79
CA GLN A 103 3.89 4.66 22.57
C GLN A 103 3.95 5.32 21.18
N ALA A 104 3.48 4.63 20.15
CA ALA A 104 3.38 5.17 18.80
C ALA A 104 2.48 6.41 18.75
N ARG A 105 1.34 6.38 19.46
CA ARG A 105 0.45 7.54 19.63
C ARG A 105 1.17 8.72 20.28
N ALA A 106 1.85 8.48 21.41
CA ALA A 106 2.57 9.53 22.14
C ALA A 106 3.73 10.09 21.33
N ALA A 107 4.51 9.22 20.65
CA ALA A 107 5.62 9.60 19.79
C ALA A 107 5.14 10.47 18.61
N ALA A 108 4.05 10.09 17.94
CA ALA A 108 3.47 10.86 16.85
C ALA A 108 2.97 12.24 17.30
N ALA A 109 2.26 12.32 18.42
CA ALA A 109 1.80 13.59 18.99
C ALA A 109 2.98 14.52 19.33
N ARG A 110 3.98 13.98 20.04
CA ARG A 110 5.21 14.72 20.38
C ARG A 110 5.93 15.21 19.14
N ALA A 111 6.10 14.37 18.12
CA ALA A 111 6.77 14.76 16.88
C ALA A 111 6.08 15.97 16.22
N VAL A 112 4.75 15.99 16.21
CA VAL A 112 3.96 17.09 15.64
C VAL A 112 4.06 18.35 16.51
N ASP A 113 4.07 18.22 17.84
CA ASP A 113 4.29 19.34 18.76
C ASP A 113 5.68 19.97 18.60
N GLU A 114 6.68 19.15 18.27
CA GLU A 114 8.04 19.57 17.95
C GLU A 114 8.21 20.10 16.52
N GLY A 115 7.16 20.10 15.69
CA GLY A 115 7.13 20.76 14.38
C GLY A 115 7.08 19.84 13.16
N ALA A 116 6.98 18.51 13.34
CA ALA A 116 6.92 17.57 12.20
C ALA A 116 5.78 17.91 11.25
N LYS A 117 6.08 17.94 9.95
CA LYS A 117 5.13 18.23 8.87
C LYS A 117 4.56 16.97 8.21
N ILE A 118 5.21 15.85 8.39
CA ILE A 118 4.79 14.54 7.91
C ILE A 118 5.45 13.46 8.77
N ILE A 119 4.79 12.32 8.88
CA ILE A 119 5.31 11.15 9.60
C ILE A 119 5.64 10.05 8.59
N LEU A 120 6.82 9.46 8.72
CA LEU A 120 7.28 8.28 8.01
C LEU A 120 7.34 7.10 8.99
N GLY A 121 6.70 5.98 8.64
CA GLY A 121 6.42 4.89 9.59
C GLY A 121 5.06 5.08 10.30
N PRO A 122 4.75 4.27 11.34
CA PRO A 122 5.46 3.08 11.82
C PRO A 122 5.36 1.87 10.89
N VAL A 123 5.85 0.72 11.41
CA VAL A 123 5.88 -0.56 10.65
C VAL A 123 4.59 -1.36 10.83
N TYR A 124 4.17 -1.58 12.07
CA TYR A 124 3.06 -2.47 12.40
C TYR A 124 1.71 -1.78 12.30
N ALA A 125 0.68 -2.50 11.84
CA ALA A 125 -0.65 -1.94 11.58
C ALA A 125 -1.25 -1.25 12.80
N GLU A 126 -1.16 -1.85 13.98
CA GLU A 126 -1.72 -1.29 15.21
C GLU A 126 -1.03 0.00 15.66
N THR A 127 0.31 0.04 15.61
CA THR A 127 1.09 1.25 15.92
C THR A 127 0.84 2.33 14.90
N THR A 128 0.71 1.95 13.63
CA THR A 128 0.40 2.87 12.53
C THR A 128 -0.96 3.53 12.71
N ASN A 129 -1.99 2.74 12.99
CA ASN A 129 -3.35 3.26 13.23
C ASN A 129 -3.37 4.21 14.44
N ALA A 130 -2.70 3.83 15.54
CA ALA A 130 -2.63 4.66 16.73
C ALA A 130 -1.92 6.01 16.48
N ALA A 131 -0.82 6.00 15.71
CA ALA A 131 -0.10 7.21 15.32
C ALA A 131 -0.96 8.10 14.40
N ALA A 132 -1.57 7.53 13.36
CA ALA A 132 -2.37 8.27 12.39
C ALA A 132 -3.59 8.94 13.03
N VAL A 133 -4.33 8.23 13.89
CA VAL A 133 -5.47 8.77 14.64
C VAL A 133 -5.03 9.94 15.53
N ALA A 134 -3.88 9.85 16.19
CA ALA A 134 -3.38 10.91 17.08
C ALA A 134 -3.13 12.24 16.36
N VAL A 135 -2.69 12.19 15.11
CA VAL A 135 -2.26 13.38 14.36
C VAL A 135 -3.26 13.83 13.29
N ALA A 136 -4.31 13.05 13.04
CA ALA A 136 -5.37 13.39 12.07
C ALA A 136 -6.01 14.76 12.33
N PRO A 137 -6.33 15.16 13.59
CA PRO A 137 -6.91 16.48 13.86
C PRO A 137 -5.97 17.66 13.51
N ARG A 138 -4.67 17.39 13.41
CA ARG A 138 -3.63 18.37 13.04
C ARG A 138 -3.37 18.39 11.52
N GLY A 139 -4.07 17.56 10.75
CA GLY A 139 -3.90 17.44 9.30
C GLY A 139 -2.56 16.82 8.87
N ILE A 140 -1.85 16.11 9.78
CA ILE A 140 -0.56 15.50 9.47
C ILE A 140 -0.76 14.16 8.79
N ASN A 141 -0.13 13.97 7.63
CA ASN A 141 -0.17 12.72 6.90
C ASN A 141 0.88 11.73 7.41
N VAL A 142 0.53 10.45 7.37
CA VAL A 142 1.36 9.33 7.84
C VAL A 142 1.64 8.38 6.67
N LEU A 143 2.91 8.21 6.33
CA LEU A 143 3.40 7.27 5.30
C LEU A 143 3.93 6.02 6.01
N SER A 144 3.09 5.03 6.20
CA SER A 144 3.41 3.82 6.97
C SER A 144 4.22 2.80 6.17
N PHE A 145 5.12 2.09 6.83
CA PHE A 145 5.83 0.93 6.26
C PHE A 145 4.97 -0.34 6.23
N SER A 146 3.77 -0.31 6.80
CA SER A 146 2.84 -1.43 6.75
C SER A 146 2.41 -1.75 5.31
N ASN A 147 2.10 -3.02 5.08
CA ASN A 147 1.45 -3.51 3.86
C ASN A 147 -0.04 -3.84 4.08
N ASN A 148 -0.55 -3.62 5.28
CA ASN A 148 -1.95 -3.89 5.63
C ASN A 148 -2.85 -2.77 5.10
N THR A 149 -3.65 -3.08 4.09
CA THR A 149 -4.56 -2.11 3.47
C THR A 149 -5.81 -1.82 4.28
N THR A 150 -6.12 -2.61 5.32
CA THR A 150 -7.32 -2.39 6.15
C THR A 150 -7.22 -1.17 7.05
N ILE A 151 -5.99 -0.66 7.26
CA ILE A 151 -5.75 0.56 8.05
C ILE A 151 -5.64 1.81 7.18
N ALA A 152 -5.59 1.65 5.85
CA ALA A 152 -5.39 2.76 4.92
C ALA A 152 -6.61 3.67 4.83
N GLY A 153 -6.38 4.96 4.64
CA GLY A 153 -7.43 5.97 4.45
C GLY A 153 -7.27 7.20 5.33
N GLY A 154 -8.05 8.23 5.06
CA GLY A 154 -7.91 9.50 5.74
C GLY A 154 -6.52 10.11 5.53
N ASN A 155 -5.79 10.34 6.63
CA ASN A 155 -4.41 10.83 6.62
C ASN A 155 -3.35 9.71 6.59
N LEU A 156 -3.75 8.44 6.45
CA LEU A 156 -2.86 7.28 6.51
C LEU A 156 -2.67 6.64 5.14
N PHE A 157 -1.43 6.58 4.70
CA PHE A 157 -0.99 5.94 3.47
C PHE A 157 -0.05 4.78 3.76
N VAL A 158 -0.28 3.62 3.15
CA VAL A 158 0.61 2.47 3.26
C VAL A 158 1.65 2.50 2.13
N LEU A 159 2.94 2.34 2.47
CA LEU A 159 4.05 2.26 1.52
C LEU A 159 4.43 0.82 1.18
N GLY A 160 4.16 -0.13 2.07
CA GLY A 160 4.52 -1.53 1.89
C GLY A 160 3.90 -2.14 0.64
N GLN A 161 4.58 -3.13 0.05
CA GLN A 161 4.04 -3.91 -1.06
C GLN A 161 2.85 -4.73 -0.56
N THR A 162 1.68 -4.51 -1.14
CA THR A 162 0.42 -5.15 -0.74
C THR A 162 0.12 -6.38 -1.59
N TYR A 163 -0.72 -7.29 -1.11
CA TYR A 163 -1.24 -8.40 -1.92
C TYR A 163 -1.93 -7.91 -3.19
N ARG A 164 -2.60 -6.75 -3.14
CA ARG A 164 -3.23 -6.12 -4.31
C ARG A 164 -2.22 -5.77 -5.40
N ASN A 165 -1.04 -5.22 -5.02
CA ASN A 165 0.01 -4.92 -6.00
C ASN A 165 0.47 -6.19 -6.70
N THR A 166 0.78 -7.22 -5.91
CA THR A 166 1.26 -8.51 -6.41
C THR A 166 0.21 -9.20 -7.28
N ALA A 167 -1.05 -9.30 -6.79
CA ALA A 167 -2.13 -9.94 -7.52
C ALA A 167 -2.41 -9.24 -8.86
N ASN A 168 -2.51 -7.90 -8.87
CA ASN A 168 -2.72 -7.15 -10.12
C ASN A 168 -1.61 -7.42 -11.13
N ARG A 169 -0.35 -7.40 -10.69
CA ARG A 169 0.79 -7.64 -11.59
C ARG A 169 0.79 -9.05 -12.16
N LEU A 170 0.60 -10.06 -11.30
CA LEU A 170 0.67 -11.46 -11.70
C LEU A 170 -0.53 -11.92 -12.51
N VAL A 171 -1.74 -11.50 -12.15
CA VAL A 171 -2.96 -11.83 -12.92
C VAL A 171 -2.91 -11.17 -14.29
N SER A 172 -2.53 -9.89 -14.39
CA SER A 172 -2.36 -9.21 -15.68
C SER A 172 -1.28 -9.87 -16.53
N PHE A 173 -0.17 -10.29 -15.92
CA PHE A 173 0.89 -11.00 -16.62
C PHE A 173 0.41 -12.38 -17.11
N ALA A 174 -0.25 -13.17 -16.26
CA ALA A 174 -0.78 -14.47 -16.61
C ALA A 174 -1.79 -14.39 -17.78
N ALA A 175 -2.68 -13.39 -17.76
CA ALA A 175 -3.61 -13.12 -18.86
C ALA A 175 -2.85 -12.80 -20.17
N ALA A 176 -1.80 -11.97 -20.10
CA ALA A 176 -0.97 -11.63 -21.26
C ALA A 176 -0.18 -12.82 -21.79
N GLN A 177 0.13 -13.82 -20.95
CA GLN A 177 0.74 -15.10 -21.35
C GLN A 177 -0.28 -16.11 -21.88
N GLY A 178 -1.56 -15.76 -22.05
CA GLY A 178 -2.59 -16.61 -22.59
C GLY A 178 -3.13 -17.65 -21.59
N ARG A 179 -2.93 -17.47 -20.29
CA ARG A 179 -3.57 -18.31 -19.28
C ARG A 179 -5.09 -18.08 -19.31
N ARG A 180 -5.86 -19.13 -19.01
CA ARG A 180 -7.31 -19.15 -19.25
C ARG A 180 -8.14 -19.13 -17.99
N SER A 181 -7.64 -19.69 -16.89
CA SER A 181 -8.39 -19.72 -15.64
C SER A 181 -7.52 -19.96 -14.42
N ILE A 182 -7.94 -19.44 -13.27
CA ILE A 182 -7.22 -19.48 -12.00
C ILE A 182 -7.98 -20.35 -11.00
N VAL A 183 -7.25 -21.21 -10.27
CA VAL A 183 -7.66 -21.75 -8.96
C VAL A 183 -6.74 -21.14 -7.90
N VAL A 184 -7.32 -20.66 -6.80
CA VAL A 184 -6.57 -20.10 -5.65
C VAL A 184 -6.53 -21.11 -4.51
N VAL A 185 -5.34 -21.37 -3.98
CA VAL A 185 -5.12 -22.19 -2.78
C VAL A 185 -4.67 -21.28 -1.66
N HIS A 186 -5.44 -21.23 -0.57
CA HIS A 186 -5.21 -20.27 0.53
C HIS A 186 -5.47 -20.87 1.90
N SER A 187 -4.80 -20.35 2.94
CA SER A 187 -5.12 -20.73 4.31
C SER A 187 -6.43 -20.10 4.79
N ASN A 188 -7.04 -20.69 5.81
CA ASN A 188 -8.22 -20.14 6.50
C ASN A 188 -7.89 -18.91 7.35
N GLU A 189 -6.61 -18.56 7.49
CA GLU A 189 -6.17 -17.40 8.24
C GLU A 189 -6.52 -16.07 7.53
N ALA A 190 -6.47 -14.96 8.28
CA ALA A 190 -6.77 -13.63 7.75
C ALA A 190 -5.90 -13.28 6.53
N SER A 191 -4.60 -13.62 6.57
CA SER A 191 -3.68 -13.38 5.45
C SER A 191 -4.05 -14.17 4.18
N GLY A 192 -4.47 -15.44 4.33
CA GLY A 192 -4.93 -16.26 3.21
C GLY A 192 -6.21 -15.71 2.58
N ARG A 193 -7.18 -15.27 3.40
CA ARG A 193 -8.42 -14.63 2.92
C ARG A 193 -8.16 -13.30 2.22
N LEU A 194 -7.26 -12.47 2.75
CA LEU A 194 -6.85 -11.21 2.10
C LEU A 194 -6.14 -11.48 0.76
N GLY A 195 -5.35 -12.55 0.69
CA GLY A 195 -4.71 -12.99 -0.56
C GLY A 195 -5.75 -13.43 -1.60
N LEU A 196 -6.73 -14.28 -1.21
CA LEU A 196 -7.84 -14.66 -2.07
C LEU A 196 -8.60 -13.44 -2.59
N GLN A 197 -8.95 -12.51 -1.70
CA GLN A 197 -9.67 -11.30 -2.09
C GLN A 197 -8.87 -10.47 -3.12
N ALA A 198 -7.58 -10.29 -2.90
CA ALA A 198 -6.72 -9.53 -3.82
C ALA A 198 -6.65 -10.18 -5.21
N ILE A 199 -6.55 -11.52 -5.28
CA ILE A 199 -6.54 -12.26 -6.54
C ILE A 199 -7.91 -12.20 -7.21
N SER A 200 -9.01 -12.37 -6.46
CA SER A 200 -10.38 -12.27 -6.97
C SER A 200 -10.65 -10.90 -7.58
N ASP A 201 -10.26 -9.83 -6.89
CA ASP A 201 -10.39 -8.46 -7.37
C ASP A 201 -9.56 -8.21 -8.63
N ALA A 202 -8.36 -8.78 -8.71
CA ALA A 202 -7.52 -8.67 -9.89
C ALA A 202 -8.11 -9.44 -11.08
N ALA A 203 -8.60 -10.67 -10.84
CA ALA A 203 -9.25 -11.51 -11.84
C ALA A 203 -10.51 -10.84 -12.42
N ALA A 204 -11.34 -10.23 -11.55
CA ALA A 204 -12.55 -9.52 -11.98
C ALA A 204 -12.26 -8.31 -12.90
N ARG A 205 -11.05 -7.77 -12.88
CA ARG A 205 -10.61 -6.67 -13.75
C ARG A 205 -9.79 -7.13 -14.96
N SER A 206 -9.60 -8.42 -15.12
CA SER A 206 -8.81 -9.01 -16.19
C SER A 206 -9.65 -9.96 -17.06
N ALA A 207 -9.07 -10.41 -18.17
CA ALA A 207 -9.65 -11.46 -18.98
C ALA A 207 -9.39 -12.89 -18.43
N LEU A 208 -8.80 -13.02 -17.25
CA LEU A 208 -8.40 -14.28 -16.63
C LEU A 208 -9.33 -14.60 -15.45
N PRO A 209 -10.38 -15.43 -15.64
CA PRO A 209 -11.38 -15.69 -14.62
C PRO A 209 -10.85 -16.54 -13.46
N LEU A 210 -11.38 -16.27 -12.27
CA LEU A 210 -11.23 -17.13 -11.09
C LEU A 210 -12.26 -18.27 -11.19
N SER A 211 -11.81 -19.50 -11.40
CA SER A 211 -12.66 -20.68 -11.58
C SER A 211 -12.85 -21.49 -10.29
N GLY A 212 -12.14 -21.15 -9.24
CA GLY A 212 -12.31 -21.79 -7.94
C GLY A 212 -11.30 -21.33 -6.88
N ALA A 213 -11.66 -21.63 -5.64
CA ALA A 213 -10.77 -21.45 -4.50
C ALA A 213 -10.86 -22.66 -3.57
N VAL A 214 -9.74 -23.08 -2.99
CA VAL A 214 -9.67 -24.12 -1.99
C VAL A 214 -8.94 -23.60 -0.78
N SER A 215 -9.61 -23.68 0.39
CA SER A 215 -9.03 -23.28 1.66
C SER A 215 -8.50 -24.47 2.45
N TYR A 216 -7.50 -24.23 3.29
CA TYR A 216 -6.96 -25.23 4.21
C TYR A 216 -6.71 -24.62 5.60
N PRO A 217 -6.90 -25.40 6.70
CA PRO A 217 -6.39 -25.03 8.01
C PRO A 217 -4.86 -24.90 7.99
N LEU A 218 -4.31 -23.90 8.69
CA LEU A 218 -2.84 -23.70 8.73
C LEU A 218 -2.19 -24.70 9.71
N SER A 219 -2.21 -25.96 9.31
CA SER A 219 -1.56 -27.09 9.98
C SER A 219 -1.09 -28.07 8.93
N GLN A 220 -0.17 -28.98 9.31
CA GLN A 220 0.32 -30.02 8.41
C GLN A 220 -0.83 -30.89 7.91
N ASP A 221 -1.65 -31.44 8.82
CA ASP A 221 -2.80 -32.28 8.47
C ASP A 221 -3.81 -31.52 7.60
N GLY A 222 -4.10 -30.26 7.92
CA GLY A 222 -5.01 -29.43 7.14
C GLY A 222 -4.55 -29.19 5.71
N VAL A 223 -3.23 -29.13 5.47
CA VAL A 223 -2.67 -29.04 4.11
C VAL A 223 -2.81 -30.40 3.41
N ILE A 224 -2.46 -31.50 4.09
CA ILE A 224 -2.57 -32.88 3.56
C ILE A 224 -4.01 -33.16 3.13
N ASP A 225 -4.98 -32.91 4.00
CA ASP A 225 -6.41 -33.13 3.75
C ASP A 225 -6.97 -32.23 2.62
N ALA A 226 -6.29 -31.15 2.28
CA ALA A 226 -6.71 -30.27 1.22
C ALA A 226 -6.25 -30.72 -0.18
N VAL A 227 -5.22 -31.57 -0.29
CA VAL A 227 -4.60 -31.94 -1.56
C VAL A 227 -5.62 -32.51 -2.55
N ASP A 228 -6.41 -33.49 -2.13
CA ASP A 228 -7.41 -34.14 -3.00
C ASP A 228 -8.46 -33.13 -3.49
N ARG A 229 -8.92 -32.24 -2.61
CA ARG A 229 -9.88 -31.16 -2.97
C ARG A 229 -9.28 -30.16 -3.94
N ILE A 230 -7.97 -29.88 -3.84
CA ILE A 230 -7.26 -29.00 -4.77
C ILE A 230 -7.19 -29.68 -6.15
N VAL A 231 -6.81 -30.97 -6.18
CA VAL A 231 -6.73 -31.76 -7.41
C VAL A 231 -8.09 -31.83 -8.11
N GLU A 232 -9.14 -32.16 -7.37
CA GLU A 232 -10.51 -32.20 -7.88
C GLU A 232 -10.92 -30.84 -8.45
N ARG A 233 -10.73 -29.75 -7.71
CA ARG A 233 -11.09 -28.40 -8.14
C ARG A 233 -10.38 -27.97 -9.41
N VAL A 234 -9.07 -28.24 -9.53
CA VAL A 234 -8.29 -27.93 -10.72
C VAL A 234 -8.77 -28.71 -11.94
N LYS A 235 -9.07 -30.00 -11.78
CA LYS A 235 -9.58 -30.87 -12.84
C LYS A 235 -11.00 -30.47 -13.31
N GLU A 236 -11.93 -30.27 -12.37
CA GLU A 236 -13.30 -29.84 -12.65
C GLU A 236 -13.38 -28.52 -13.38
N SER A 237 -12.55 -27.55 -12.96
CA SER A 237 -12.51 -26.22 -13.55
C SER A 237 -11.65 -26.12 -14.81
N ASN A 238 -10.90 -27.18 -15.14
CA ASN A 238 -9.91 -27.19 -16.22
C ASN A 238 -8.95 -25.98 -16.12
N ALA A 239 -8.56 -25.65 -14.87
CA ALA A 239 -7.69 -24.51 -14.60
C ALA A 239 -6.26 -24.81 -15.04
N ASP A 240 -5.62 -23.81 -15.64
CA ASP A 240 -4.24 -23.89 -16.09
C ASP A 240 -3.28 -23.02 -15.23
N THR A 241 -3.81 -22.42 -14.15
CA THR A 241 -3.02 -21.58 -13.25
C THR A 241 -3.47 -21.80 -11.80
N ILE A 242 -2.51 -22.13 -10.94
CA ILE A 242 -2.74 -22.23 -9.49
C ILE A 242 -2.03 -21.07 -8.79
N PHE A 243 -2.78 -20.20 -8.13
CA PHE A 243 -2.24 -19.20 -7.23
C PHE A 243 -2.11 -19.75 -5.81
N LEU A 244 -0.89 -19.73 -5.27
CA LEU A 244 -0.58 -20.10 -3.90
C LEU A 244 -0.41 -18.82 -3.06
N THR A 245 -1.23 -18.65 -2.03
CA THR A 245 -1.10 -17.51 -1.10
C THR A 245 -0.10 -17.77 0.02
N SER A 246 0.34 -19.02 0.18
CA SER A 246 1.29 -19.47 1.19
C SER A 246 2.69 -18.91 0.96
N ASN A 247 3.43 -18.76 2.06
CA ASN A 247 4.84 -18.38 2.06
C ASN A 247 5.73 -19.58 2.48
N SER A 248 7.04 -19.38 2.38
CA SER A 248 8.06 -20.37 2.71
C SER A 248 8.09 -20.79 4.17
N ALA A 249 7.69 -19.94 5.11
CA ALA A 249 7.58 -20.27 6.52
C ALA A 249 6.25 -20.98 6.86
N GLY A 250 5.32 -21.08 5.92
CA GLY A 250 4.01 -21.71 6.06
C GLY A 250 3.89 -22.96 5.20
N ALA A 251 2.77 -23.10 4.51
CA ALA A 251 2.40 -24.30 3.76
C ALA A 251 3.08 -24.45 2.39
N LEU A 252 3.83 -23.46 1.91
CA LEU A 252 4.41 -23.51 0.55
C LEU A 252 5.27 -24.76 0.32
N PRO A 253 6.23 -25.12 1.19
CA PRO A 253 7.05 -26.31 0.96
C PRO A 253 6.23 -27.59 0.82
N LEU A 254 5.24 -27.76 1.70
CA LEU A 254 4.39 -28.96 1.70
C LEU A 254 3.47 -28.98 0.47
N LEU A 255 2.83 -27.89 0.12
CA LEU A 255 1.98 -27.81 -1.08
C LEU A 255 2.77 -28.06 -2.36
N THR A 256 3.96 -27.46 -2.50
CA THR A 256 4.81 -27.62 -3.70
C THR A 256 5.46 -28.99 -3.81
N GLN A 257 5.50 -29.78 -2.73
CA GLN A 257 5.86 -31.18 -2.74
C GLN A 257 4.65 -32.06 -3.12
N MET A 258 3.53 -31.91 -2.43
CA MET A 258 2.40 -32.86 -2.52
C MET A 258 1.58 -32.69 -3.79
N LEU A 259 1.37 -31.46 -4.29
CA LEU A 259 0.57 -31.24 -5.49
C LEU A 259 1.15 -31.91 -6.75
N PRO A 260 2.47 -31.85 -7.01
CA PRO A 260 3.08 -32.62 -8.10
C PRO A 260 2.98 -34.12 -7.95
N GLU A 261 3.11 -34.66 -6.70
CA GLU A 261 2.93 -36.06 -6.39
C GLU A 261 1.49 -36.53 -6.66
N ALA A 262 0.50 -35.65 -6.40
CA ALA A 262 -0.90 -35.88 -6.69
C ALA A 262 -1.32 -35.61 -8.16
N GLY A 263 -0.32 -35.38 -9.04
CA GLY A 263 -0.54 -35.23 -10.48
C GLY A 263 -0.68 -33.80 -10.99
N LEU A 264 -0.60 -32.78 -10.12
CA LEU A 264 -0.61 -31.37 -10.51
C LEU A 264 0.81 -30.85 -10.69
N LYS A 265 1.54 -31.36 -11.67
CA LYS A 265 2.93 -30.97 -11.92
C LYS A 265 3.01 -29.59 -12.56
N PRO A 266 3.85 -28.64 -12.01
CA PRO A 266 4.07 -27.38 -12.65
C PRO A 266 4.76 -27.58 -14.02
N GLY A 267 4.36 -26.78 -15.01
CA GLY A 267 4.88 -26.89 -16.37
C GLY A 267 4.07 -26.03 -17.36
N PRO A 268 4.24 -26.29 -18.67
CA PRO A 268 3.56 -25.51 -19.71
C PRO A 268 2.03 -25.53 -19.60
N GLU A 269 1.44 -26.65 -19.17
CA GLU A 269 -0.01 -26.82 -19.04
C GLU A 269 -0.57 -26.29 -17.72
N LEU A 270 0.22 -26.29 -16.65
CA LEU A 270 -0.20 -25.86 -15.32
C LEU A 270 0.84 -24.96 -14.68
N GLN A 271 0.51 -23.67 -14.55
CA GLN A 271 1.41 -22.66 -13.99
C GLN A 271 1.16 -22.47 -12.50
N TYR A 272 2.22 -22.56 -11.70
CA TYR A 272 2.19 -22.15 -10.30
C TYR A 272 2.57 -20.68 -10.17
N VAL A 273 1.81 -19.94 -9.38
CA VAL A 273 2.03 -18.51 -9.14
C VAL A 273 1.99 -18.19 -7.65
N GLY A 274 3.04 -17.59 -7.15
CA GLY A 274 3.16 -17.19 -5.75
C GLY A 274 2.70 -15.77 -5.49
N LEU A 275 1.74 -15.60 -4.58
CA LEU A 275 1.32 -14.26 -4.15
C LEU A 275 2.38 -13.59 -3.25
N THR A 276 3.24 -14.38 -2.63
CA THR A 276 4.36 -13.91 -1.79
C THR A 276 5.69 -14.05 -2.53
N ARG A 277 6.75 -13.47 -1.96
CA ARG A 277 8.11 -13.64 -2.45
C ARG A 277 8.57 -15.09 -2.22
N TRP A 278 8.98 -15.77 -3.29
CA TRP A 278 9.50 -17.15 -3.22
C TRP A 278 11.02 -17.21 -3.20
N ASP A 279 11.67 -16.09 -3.35
CA ASP A 279 13.13 -15.96 -3.28
C ASP A 279 13.64 -15.52 -1.88
N ILE A 280 12.74 -15.42 -0.91
CA ILE A 280 13.06 -15.08 0.49
C ILE A 280 12.35 -16.06 1.44
N PRO A 281 13.10 -16.84 2.23
CA PRO A 281 14.56 -16.97 2.22
C PRO A 281 15.07 -17.70 0.99
N ALA A 282 16.37 -17.56 0.67
CA ALA A 282 16.96 -18.12 -0.57
C ALA A 282 16.79 -19.64 -0.68
N GLN A 283 16.74 -20.36 0.43
CA GLN A 283 16.52 -21.82 0.48
C GLN A 283 15.19 -22.27 -0.16
N THR A 284 14.23 -21.37 -0.29
CA THR A 284 12.97 -21.68 -1.00
C THR A 284 13.22 -22.01 -2.47
N LEU A 285 14.26 -21.43 -3.08
CA LEU A 285 14.61 -21.66 -4.48
C LEU A 285 15.01 -23.12 -4.78
N ASP A 286 15.47 -23.85 -3.76
CA ASP A 286 15.89 -25.24 -3.90
C ASP A 286 14.71 -26.24 -3.90
N LEU A 287 13.50 -25.80 -3.58
CA LEU A 287 12.32 -26.67 -3.56
C LEU A 287 11.96 -27.11 -5.00
N PRO A 288 11.83 -28.41 -5.25
CA PRO A 288 11.53 -28.91 -6.60
C PRO A 288 10.21 -28.36 -7.17
N GLY A 289 9.20 -28.23 -6.35
CA GLY A 289 7.86 -27.81 -6.78
C GLY A 289 7.69 -26.32 -7.03
N VAL A 290 8.70 -25.47 -6.75
CA VAL A 290 8.67 -24.05 -7.11
C VAL A 290 9.34 -23.78 -8.46
N GLN A 291 10.03 -24.78 -9.05
CA GLN A 291 10.68 -24.62 -10.34
C GLN A 291 9.65 -24.33 -11.44
N GLY A 292 9.93 -23.37 -12.30
CA GLY A 292 8.98 -22.85 -13.29
C GLY A 292 7.91 -21.90 -12.72
N GLY A 293 7.82 -21.76 -11.41
CA GLY A 293 6.82 -20.94 -10.73
C GLY A 293 7.09 -19.44 -10.88
N TRP A 294 6.01 -18.66 -10.94
CA TRP A 294 6.07 -17.20 -11.08
C TRP A 294 5.78 -16.49 -9.76
N PHE A 295 6.48 -15.39 -9.53
CA PHE A 295 6.18 -14.48 -8.42
C PHE A 295 6.58 -13.04 -8.79
N ALA A 296 6.10 -12.07 -8.02
CA ALA A 296 6.41 -10.67 -8.27
C ALA A 296 7.41 -10.15 -7.23
N LEU A 297 8.30 -9.26 -7.68
CA LEU A 297 9.32 -8.64 -6.84
C LEU A 297 9.53 -7.16 -7.23
N PRO A 298 10.07 -6.33 -6.33
CA PRO A 298 10.50 -4.97 -6.66
C PRO A 298 11.49 -4.96 -7.83
N ASP A 299 11.75 -3.79 -8.42
CA ASP A 299 12.73 -3.64 -9.51
C ASP A 299 14.11 -4.20 -9.09
N PRO A 300 14.57 -5.33 -9.64
CA PRO A 300 15.76 -6.00 -9.14
C PRO A 300 17.04 -5.17 -9.35
N GLN A 301 17.11 -4.38 -10.43
CA GLN A 301 18.28 -3.55 -10.70
C GLN A 301 18.40 -2.40 -9.70
N ARG A 302 17.27 -1.75 -9.38
CA ARG A 302 17.24 -0.68 -8.40
C ARG A 302 17.51 -1.20 -6.98
N THR A 303 16.90 -2.32 -6.64
CA THR A 303 17.11 -2.99 -5.34
C THR A 303 18.57 -3.42 -5.16
N ALA A 304 19.19 -3.97 -6.19
CA ALA A 304 20.61 -4.37 -6.15
C ALA A 304 21.53 -3.15 -5.94
N ARG A 305 21.29 -2.05 -6.67
CA ARG A 305 22.07 -0.80 -6.49
C ARG A 305 21.89 -0.22 -5.07
N TYR A 306 20.67 -0.23 -4.55
CA TYR A 306 20.40 0.20 -3.19
C TYR A 306 21.17 -0.66 -2.17
N ARG A 307 21.12 -1.98 -2.33
CA ARG A 307 21.83 -2.92 -1.45
C ARG A 307 23.33 -2.69 -1.47
N SER A 308 23.95 -2.54 -2.64
CA SER A 308 25.37 -2.25 -2.78
C SER A 308 25.76 -0.95 -2.07
N ARG A 309 25.04 0.13 -2.32
CA ARG A 309 25.27 1.43 -1.67
C ARG A 309 25.09 1.37 -0.15
N TYR A 310 24.08 0.62 0.30
CA TYR A 310 23.85 0.44 1.73
C TYR A 310 25.02 -0.32 2.38
N GLN A 311 25.51 -1.38 1.75
CA GLN A 311 26.67 -2.14 2.22
C GLN A 311 27.96 -1.32 2.25
N GLU A 312 28.14 -0.42 1.29
CA GLU A 312 29.27 0.53 1.24
C GLU A 312 29.22 1.56 2.39
N ALA A 313 28.02 2.05 2.72
CA ALA A 313 27.82 3.07 3.77
C ALA A 313 27.68 2.48 5.18
N HIS A 314 27.17 1.27 5.30
CA HIS A 314 26.86 0.62 6.58
C HIS A 314 27.33 -0.83 6.56
N SER A 315 27.87 -1.31 7.66
CA SER A 315 28.29 -2.71 7.73
C SER A 315 27.08 -3.66 7.67
N GLY A 316 27.03 -4.55 6.68
CA GLY A 316 26.00 -5.58 6.53
C GLY A 316 24.89 -5.25 5.53
N ASP A 317 23.97 -6.21 5.40
CA ASP A 317 22.82 -6.10 4.48
C ASP A 317 21.71 -5.21 5.04
N PRO A 318 21.03 -4.44 4.18
CA PRO A 318 19.82 -3.73 4.60
C PRO A 318 18.70 -4.72 4.94
N HIS A 319 17.91 -4.39 5.97
CA HIS A 319 16.68 -5.15 6.23
C HIS A 319 15.76 -5.11 4.97
N PRO A 320 15.07 -6.19 4.60
CA PRO A 320 14.30 -6.29 3.35
C PRO A 320 13.29 -5.17 3.10
N ILE A 321 12.72 -4.55 4.15
CA ILE A 321 11.76 -3.45 4.01
C ILE A 321 12.38 -2.06 4.20
N SER A 322 13.68 -1.94 4.47
CA SER A 322 14.32 -0.63 4.73
C SER A 322 14.24 0.33 3.54
N GLY A 323 14.23 -0.20 2.32
CA GLY A 323 14.03 0.60 1.11
C GLY A 323 12.71 1.39 1.08
N LEU A 324 11.72 1.05 1.94
CA LEU A 324 10.49 1.85 2.07
C LEU A 324 10.76 3.20 2.73
N ALA A 325 11.72 3.26 3.67
CA ALA A 325 12.11 4.53 4.28
C ALA A 325 12.82 5.44 3.26
N TYR A 326 13.69 4.85 2.44
CA TYR A 326 14.29 5.57 1.30
C TYR A 326 13.21 6.09 0.35
N ASP A 327 12.28 5.21 -0.11
CA ASP A 327 11.18 5.58 -1.01
C ASP A 327 10.32 6.72 -0.43
N GLY A 328 10.02 6.68 0.88
CA GLY A 328 9.25 7.71 1.57
C GLY A 328 9.95 9.06 1.59
N ILE A 329 11.24 9.10 1.92
CA ILE A 329 12.05 10.34 1.90
C ILE A 329 12.20 10.86 0.47
N ALA A 330 12.44 10.00 -0.51
CA ALA A 330 12.55 10.40 -1.92
C ALA A 330 11.25 11.04 -2.42
N ALA A 331 10.09 10.50 -2.03
CA ALA A 331 8.79 11.09 -2.37
C ALA A 331 8.58 12.44 -1.68
N ILE A 332 8.88 12.55 -0.39
CA ILE A 332 8.78 13.80 0.37
C ILE A 332 9.71 14.86 -0.26
N GLY A 333 10.96 14.50 -0.54
CA GLY A 333 11.94 15.39 -1.15
C GLY A 333 11.48 15.92 -2.51
N ALA A 334 11.00 15.03 -3.39
CA ALA A 334 10.47 15.42 -4.71
C ALA A 334 9.24 16.36 -4.62
N LEU A 335 8.41 16.21 -3.60
CA LEU A 335 7.28 17.10 -3.36
C LEU A 335 7.75 18.47 -2.85
N VAL A 336 8.68 18.51 -1.89
CA VAL A 336 9.22 19.74 -1.31
C VAL A 336 10.01 20.54 -2.35
N GLU A 337 10.78 19.85 -3.23
CA GLU A 337 11.52 20.45 -4.34
C GLU A 337 10.61 21.27 -5.28
N SER A 338 9.32 20.94 -5.34
CA SER A 338 8.35 21.72 -6.12
C SER A 338 8.17 23.17 -5.63
N GLY A 339 8.68 23.54 -4.48
CA GLY A 339 8.56 24.86 -3.86
C GLY A 339 7.16 25.22 -3.35
N ARG A 340 6.23 24.28 -3.37
CA ARG A 340 4.82 24.54 -3.04
C ARG A 340 4.59 24.44 -1.54
N ARG A 341 3.85 25.40 -0.97
CA ARG A 341 3.48 25.36 0.44
C ARG A 341 2.55 24.21 0.82
N ASP A 342 1.79 23.70 -0.14
CA ASP A 342 0.85 22.57 0.01
C ASP A 342 1.44 21.23 -0.43
N ALA A 343 2.77 21.11 -0.54
CA ALA A 343 3.47 19.96 -1.06
C ALA A 343 3.21 18.65 -0.28
N LEU A 344 2.88 18.70 1.00
CA LEU A 344 2.61 17.53 1.83
C LEU A 344 1.13 17.26 2.08
N THR A 345 0.25 17.87 1.27
CA THR A 345 -1.20 17.58 1.31
C THR A 345 -1.53 16.27 0.64
N ILE A 346 -2.71 15.71 0.94
CA ILE A 346 -3.25 14.51 0.30
C ILE A 346 -3.23 14.64 -1.23
N GLY A 347 -3.58 15.81 -1.77
CA GLY A 347 -3.57 16.07 -3.21
C GLY A 347 -2.19 15.92 -3.84
N ALA A 348 -1.16 16.45 -3.19
CA ALA A 348 0.22 16.36 -3.66
C ALA A 348 0.77 14.92 -3.51
N LEU A 349 0.51 14.27 -2.38
CA LEU A 349 0.93 12.89 -2.12
C LEU A 349 0.32 11.89 -3.12
N THR A 350 -0.91 12.14 -3.59
CA THR A 350 -1.65 11.24 -4.50
C THR A 350 -1.55 11.61 -5.97
N GLN A 351 -0.48 12.31 -6.37
CA GLN A 351 -0.25 12.68 -7.77
C GLN A 351 -0.19 11.45 -8.71
N ALA A 352 -0.78 11.59 -9.90
CA ALA A 352 -0.93 10.48 -10.84
C ALA A 352 0.40 9.93 -11.37
N ALA A 353 1.42 10.79 -11.52
CA ALA A 353 2.76 10.40 -11.96
C ALA A 353 3.46 9.47 -10.97
N GLY A 354 3.11 9.57 -9.68
CA GLY A 354 3.77 8.83 -8.61
C GLY A 354 5.21 9.29 -8.37
N PHE A 355 6.02 8.40 -7.83
CA PHE A 355 7.38 8.65 -7.38
C PHE A 355 8.31 7.53 -7.85
N GLN A 356 9.59 7.82 -7.87
CA GLN A 356 10.63 6.82 -8.10
C GLN A 356 11.38 6.56 -6.80
N GLY A 357 11.57 5.29 -6.47
CA GLY A 357 12.33 4.85 -5.31
C GLY A 357 13.30 3.73 -5.64
N VAL A 358 13.94 3.19 -4.60
CA VAL A 358 14.88 2.06 -4.73
C VAL A 358 14.20 0.72 -4.97
N ASN A 359 12.90 0.64 -4.67
CA ASN A 359 12.07 -0.54 -4.96
C ASN A 359 11.34 -0.44 -6.33
N GLY A 360 11.58 0.60 -7.12
CA GLY A 360 10.89 0.89 -8.37
C GLY A 360 9.95 2.08 -8.27
N VAL A 361 9.08 2.24 -9.27
CA VAL A 361 8.06 3.30 -9.26
C VAL A 361 6.90 2.94 -8.33
N PHE A 362 6.35 3.94 -7.66
CA PHE A 362 5.16 3.78 -6.84
C PHE A 362 4.31 5.06 -6.84
N ARG A 363 3.03 4.93 -6.57
CA ARG A 363 2.14 6.04 -6.31
C ARG A 363 1.19 5.74 -5.17
N LEU A 364 0.82 6.77 -4.43
CA LEU A 364 -0.19 6.70 -3.39
C LEU A 364 -1.57 6.98 -4.00
N ARG A 365 -2.59 6.35 -3.44
CA ARG A 365 -3.98 6.52 -3.85
C ARG A 365 -4.75 7.27 -2.79
N ARG A 366 -5.85 7.92 -3.17
CA ARG A 366 -6.70 8.67 -2.25
C ARG A 366 -7.35 7.83 -1.16
N ASP A 367 -7.49 6.53 -1.41
CA ASP A 367 -7.96 5.56 -0.42
C ASP A 367 -6.88 5.14 0.60
N GLY A 368 -5.71 5.79 0.58
CA GLY A 368 -4.57 5.50 1.44
C GLY A 368 -3.77 4.28 1.01
N THR A 369 -4.20 3.54 -0.01
CA THR A 369 -3.44 2.42 -0.57
C THR A 369 -2.37 2.93 -1.53
N ASN A 370 -1.54 2.01 -2.04
CA ASN A 370 -0.54 2.33 -3.05
C ASN A 370 -0.69 1.45 -4.29
N GLU A 371 0.06 1.83 -5.31
CA GLU A 371 0.34 1.05 -6.50
C GLU A 371 1.85 1.02 -6.71
N ARG A 372 2.42 -0.17 -6.97
CA ARG A 372 3.85 -0.36 -7.17
C ARG A 372 4.13 -1.05 -8.49
N GLY A 373 5.13 -0.57 -9.20
CA GLY A 373 5.66 -1.23 -10.38
C GLY A 373 6.53 -2.42 -9.97
N LEU A 374 6.06 -3.64 -10.24
CA LEU A 374 6.74 -4.87 -9.88
C LEU A 374 7.23 -5.60 -11.14
N ALA A 375 8.39 -6.22 -11.06
CA ALA A 375 8.85 -7.22 -12.02
C ALA A 375 8.12 -8.55 -11.78
N VAL A 376 8.08 -9.39 -12.82
CA VAL A 376 7.70 -10.81 -12.68
C VAL A 376 8.95 -11.65 -12.88
N ALA A 377 9.16 -12.58 -11.99
CA ALA A 377 10.24 -13.55 -12.04
C ALA A 377 9.70 -14.96 -12.10
N GLN A 378 10.56 -15.84 -12.62
CA GLN A 378 10.39 -17.29 -12.65
C GLN A 378 11.59 -17.93 -11.94
N ILE A 379 11.33 -19.04 -11.26
CA ILE A 379 12.40 -19.83 -10.65
C ILE A 379 12.82 -20.92 -11.62
N ASN A 380 14.08 -20.91 -12.05
CA ASN A 380 14.65 -21.93 -12.91
C ASN A 380 16.01 -22.36 -12.32
N ASP A 381 16.22 -23.66 -12.15
CA ASP A 381 17.47 -24.22 -11.62
C ASP A 381 17.95 -23.52 -10.32
N ALA A 382 17.01 -23.34 -9.37
CA ALA A 382 17.22 -22.65 -8.10
C ALA A 382 17.72 -21.19 -8.27
N ARG A 383 17.43 -20.54 -9.39
CA ARG A 383 17.74 -19.13 -9.67
C ARG A 383 16.49 -18.34 -9.99
N VAL A 384 16.60 -17.03 -9.80
CA VAL A 384 15.53 -16.09 -10.10
C VAL A 384 15.80 -15.42 -11.44
N ASP A 385 14.99 -15.75 -12.44
CA ASP A 385 15.03 -15.15 -13.77
C ASP A 385 13.92 -14.11 -13.92
N VAL A 386 14.25 -12.86 -14.24
CA VAL A 386 13.26 -11.82 -14.50
C VAL A 386 12.68 -12.01 -15.89
N ILE A 387 11.43 -12.47 -15.98
CA ILE A 387 10.73 -12.74 -17.23
C ILE A 387 9.87 -11.57 -17.72
N ALA A 388 9.56 -10.61 -16.84
CA ALA A 388 8.95 -9.34 -17.21
C ALA A 388 9.48 -8.22 -16.30
N PRO A 389 10.15 -7.19 -16.86
CA PRO A 389 10.73 -6.12 -16.06
C PRO A 389 9.68 -5.30 -15.32
N ALA A 390 10.09 -4.64 -14.23
CA ALA A 390 9.28 -3.66 -13.57
C ALA A 390 9.03 -2.44 -14.50
N PRO A 391 7.82 -1.87 -14.52
CA PRO A 391 7.54 -0.67 -15.28
C PRO A 391 8.34 0.52 -14.73
N ARG A 392 8.74 1.44 -15.62
CA ARG A 392 9.52 2.63 -15.26
C ARG A 392 8.66 3.85 -14.97
N SER A 393 7.39 3.80 -15.29
CA SER A 393 6.40 4.87 -15.05
C SER A 393 5.00 4.28 -15.03
N PHE A 394 4.07 4.99 -14.41
CA PHE A 394 2.65 4.68 -14.53
C PHE A 394 2.11 5.29 -15.82
N GLY A 395 1.55 4.47 -16.70
CA GLY A 395 0.82 4.94 -17.89
C GLY A 395 -0.46 5.70 -17.51
N ARG A 396 -1.11 6.34 -18.51
CA ARG A 396 -2.40 7.02 -18.32
C ARG A 396 -3.54 6.07 -17.91
N ALA A 397 -3.49 4.80 -18.32
CA ALA A 397 -4.33 3.72 -17.81
C ALA A 397 -3.53 2.95 -16.74
N GLY A 398 -4.10 2.74 -15.57
CA GLY A 398 -3.45 1.94 -14.51
C GLY A 398 -3.08 0.53 -15.02
N PHE A 399 -2.10 -0.08 -14.37
CA PHE A 399 -1.70 -1.47 -14.65
C PHE A 399 -2.76 -2.45 -14.19
#